data_397c9237d72629b080028356afd090e2
#
_entry.id   397c9237d72629b080028356afd090e2
#
_cell.length_a   1.000
_cell.length_b   1.000
_cell.length_c   1.000
_cell.angle_alpha   90.00
_cell.angle_beta   90.00
_cell.angle_gamma   90.00
#
_symmetry.space_group_name_H-M   'P 1'
#
loop_
_entity.id
_entity.type
_entity.pdbx_description
1 polymer ?
#
loop_
_entity_poly.entity_id
_entity_poly.type
_entity_poly.pdbx_seq_one_letter_code
_entity_poly.pdbx_strand_id
1 'polypeptide(L)'
;MIDLVYPYDLAPVLPAPTADSLPQTVQPVEYFPIVEPNGLVIGRSTREYCHGGAKPLHPVIHVHIIDRFSRIYLQKRSMKKDIQPGKWDTAVGGHVSYGESIVEAVYREAYEELRLIEFNPIHIETYQFESPVEKEMVSIFAAVGSYELTPDLDEVDEGRWWPVEEIDANMGKGVFTPNFESEFQMIRKQLLALL
;
A
#
# COMPACT_ATOMS: atom_id res chain seq x y z
N MET A 1 6.88 -1.69 -14.42
CA MET A 1 5.59 -1.83 -13.71
C MET A 1 4.85 -3.03 -14.29
N ILE A 2 4.31 -3.89 -13.43
CA ILE A 2 3.42 -4.98 -13.85
C ILE A 2 2.00 -4.41 -13.76
N ASP A 3 1.29 -4.40 -14.89
CA ASP A 3 -0.11 -3.98 -14.90
C ASP A 3 -1.02 -5.18 -14.60
N LEU A 4 -2.14 -4.94 -13.91
CA LEU A 4 -3.14 -5.98 -13.69
C LEU A 4 -3.92 -6.22 -14.99
N VAL A 5 -3.96 -7.48 -15.42
CA VAL A 5 -4.66 -7.90 -16.63
C VAL A 5 -5.90 -8.71 -16.23
N TYR A 6 -7.08 -8.15 -16.50
CA TYR A 6 -8.35 -8.83 -16.30
C TYR A 6 -8.76 -9.55 -17.60
N PRO A 7 -9.05 -10.87 -17.57
CA PRO A 7 -9.60 -11.56 -18.73
C PRO A 7 -10.97 -11.00 -19.10
N TYR A 8 -11.25 -10.85 -20.40
CA TYR A 8 -12.49 -10.27 -20.92
C TYR A 8 -13.77 -11.01 -20.53
N ASP A 9 -13.66 -12.26 -20.05
CA ASP A 9 -14.78 -13.15 -19.71
C ASP A 9 -15.01 -13.35 -18.20
N LEU A 10 -14.42 -12.54 -17.33
CA LEU A 10 -14.78 -12.59 -15.92
C LEU A 10 -16.21 -12.05 -15.76
N ALA A 11 -17.08 -12.97 -15.42
CA ALA A 11 -18.54 -12.92 -15.33
C ALA A 11 -19.16 -11.55 -14.97
N PRO A 12 -20.39 -11.30 -15.42
CA PRO A 12 -21.05 -10.02 -15.30
C PRO A 12 -21.04 -9.54 -13.85
N VAL A 13 -20.68 -8.29 -13.68
CA VAL A 13 -20.89 -7.55 -12.44
C VAL A 13 -22.40 -7.68 -12.14
N LEU A 14 -22.74 -8.46 -11.12
CA LEU A 14 -24.11 -8.49 -10.64
C LEU A 14 -24.50 -7.05 -10.28
N PRO A 15 -25.68 -6.57 -10.70
CA PRO A 15 -26.12 -5.23 -10.36
C PRO A 15 -26.03 -5.07 -8.84
N ALA A 16 -25.48 -3.93 -8.42
CA ALA A 16 -25.43 -3.60 -7.00
C ALA A 16 -26.84 -3.72 -6.41
N PRO A 17 -27.01 -4.35 -5.24
CA PRO A 17 -28.29 -4.38 -4.56
C PRO A 17 -28.76 -2.94 -4.37
N THR A 18 -30.06 -2.69 -4.65
CA THR A 18 -30.66 -1.37 -4.45
C THR A 18 -30.66 -1.03 -2.96
N ALA A 19 -30.51 0.24 -2.63
CA ALA A 19 -30.35 0.75 -1.26
C ALA A 19 -31.44 0.25 -0.25
N ASP A 20 -32.61 -0.16 -0.75
CA ASP A 20 -33.72 -0.67 0.06
C ASP A 20 -33.61 -2.16 0.44
N SER A 21 -32.63 -2.89 -0.08
CA SER A 21 -32.49 -4.35 0.14
C SER A 21 -31.35 -4.75 1.08
N LEU A 22 -30.60 -3.81 1.63
CA LEU A 22 -29.48 -4.10 2.53
C LEU A 22 -29.90 -3.95 4.00
N PRO A 23 -29.60 -4.93 4.87
CA PRO A 23 -29.65 -4.70 6.31
C PRO A 23 -28.65 -3.60 6.67
N GLN A 24 -29.04 -2.65 7.52
CA GLN A 24 -28.35 -1.38 7.80
C GLN A 24 -26.97 -1.47 8.48
N THR A 25 -26.29 -2.62 8.50
CA THR A 25 -25.04 -2.81 9.26
C THR A 25 -24.01 -3.76 8.61
N VAL A 26 -24.18 -4.13 7.35
CA VAL A 26 -23.17 -4.98 6.68
C VAL A 26 -22.11 -4.06 6.07
N GLN A 27 -20.91 -4.03 6.65
CA GLN A 27 -19.74 -3.42 6.01
C GLN A 27 -19.56 -4.08 4.64
N PRO A 28 -19.32 -3.32 3.57
CA PRO A 28 -19.09 -3.90 2.25
C PRO A 28 -17.90 -4.86 2.33
N VAL A 29 -18.09 -6.09 1.82
CA VAL A 29 -17.00 -7.07 1.79
C VAL A 29 -15.95 -6.58 0.80
N GLU A 30 -14.74 -6.38 1.29
CA GLU A 30 -13.60 -5.98 0.47
C GLU A 30 -13.06 -7.20 -0.30
N TYR A 31 -12.92 -7.06 -1.63
CA TYR A 31 -12.36 -8.09 -2.50
C TYR A 31 -11.07 -7.61 -3.15
N PHE A 32 -10.05 -8.46 -3.11
CA PHE A 32 -8.78 -8.26 -3.81
C PHE A 32 -8.68 -9.14 -5.04
N PRO A 33 -8.07 -8.69 -6.14
CA PRO A 33 -7.73 -9.55 -7.26
C PRO A 33 -6.67 -10.57 -6.82
N ILE A 34 -6.86 -11.83 -7.21
CA ILE A 34 -5.85 -12.86 -7.08
C ILE A 34 -5.10 -12.93 -8.39
N VAL A 35 -3.77 -12.87 -8.32
CA VAL A 35 -2.94 -12.72 -9.49
C VAL A 35 -1.86 -13.81 -9.61
N GLU A 36 -1.42 -14.07 -10.84
CA GLU A 36 -0.17 -14.75 -11.11
C GLU A 36 1.02 -13.78 -11.01
N PRO A 37 2.27 -14.30 -10.92
CA PRO A 37 3.46 -13.43 -10.81
C PRO A 37 3.67 -12.45 -11.97
N ASN A 38 3.03 -12.67 -13.11
CA ASN A 38 3.04 -11.78 -14.27
C ASN A 38 1.94 -10.70 -14.26
N GLY A 39 1.13 -10.63 -13.18
CA GLY A 39 0.03 -9.67 -13.03
C GLY A 39 -1.30 -10.13 -13.65
N LEU A 40 -1.37 -11.33 -14.21
CA LEU A 40 -2.64 -11.85 -14.73
C LEU A 40 -3.61 -12.11 -13.58
N VAL A 41 -4.77 -11.47 -13.61
CA VAL A 41 -5.85 -11.69 -12.65
C VAL A 41 -6.53 -13.01 -12.95
N ILE A 42 -6.48 -13.94 -12.00
CA ILE A 42 -7.06 -15.29 -12.12
C ILE A 42 -8.32 -15.49 -11.26
N GLY A 43 -8.68 -14.48 -10.48
CA GLY A 43 -9.86 -14.52 -9.61
C GLY A 43 -9.90 -13.36 -8.64
N ARG A 44 -10.79 -13.49 -7.64
CA ARG A 44 -10.85 -12.55 -6.51
C ARG A 44 -11.09 -13.31 -5.21
N SER A 45 -10.68 -12.72 -4.10
CA SER A 45 -10.97 -13.25 -2.77
C SER A 45 -11.19 -12.13 -1.76
N THR A 46 -11.77 -12.48 -0.61
CA THR A 46 -11.96 -11.50 0.46
C THR A 46 -10.63 -11.19 1.15
N ARG A 47 -10.55 -10.01 1.75
CA ARG A 47 -9.43 -9.62 2.62
C ARG A 47 -9.11 -10.68 3.67
N GLU A 48 -10.12 -11.16 4.37
CA GLU A 48 -9.98 -12.20 5.40
C GLU A 48 -9.30 -13.47 4.88
N TYR A 49 -9.68 -13.94 3.69
CA TYR A 49 -9.06 -15.13 3.10
C TYR A 49 -7.61 -14.89 2.69
N CYS A 50 -7.30 -13.71 2.14
CA CYS A 50 -5.95 -13.36 1.71
C CYS A 50 -4.97 -13.32 2.89
N HIS A 51 -5.43 -12.86 4.06
CA HIS A 51 -4.65 -12.73 5.30
C HIS A 51 -4.85 -13.90 6.29
N GLY A 52 -5.63 -14.90 5.91
CA GLY A 52 -5.96 -16.06 6.75
C GLY A 52 -4.98 -17.24 6.65
N GLY A 53 -3.79 -17.05 6.04
CA GLY A 53 -2.79 -18.10 5.88
C GLY A 53 -2.96 -18.96 4.62
N ALA A 54 -4.03 -18.78 3.83
CA ALA A 54 -4.18 -19.38 2.51
C ALA A 54 -3.20 -18.77 1.49
N LYS A 55 -2.78 -17.54 1.74
CA LYS A 55 -1.74 -16.79 1.03
C LYS A 55 -1.87 -16.76 -0.50
N PRO A 56 -3.05 -16.50 -1.08
CA PRO A 56 -3.10 -16.25 -2.50
C PRO A 56 -2.35 -14.95 -2.82
N LEU A 57 -1.58 -14.94 -3.92
CA LEU A 57 -0.87 -13.74 -4.34
C LEU A 57 -1.87 -12.65 -4.73
N HIS A 58 -1.79 -11.51 -4.08
CA HIS A 58 -2.65 -10.35 -4.33
C HIS A 58 -1.83 -9.06 -4.36
N PRO A 59 -2.24 -8.05 -5.16
CA PRO A 59 -1.45 -6.83 -5.33
C PRO A 59 -1.68 -5.83 -4.21
N VAL A 60 -0.59 -5.18 -3.80
CA VAL A 60 -0.56 -4.02 -2.92
C VAL A 60 0.32 -2.92 -3.50
N ILE A 61 0.11 -1.70 -3.07
CA ILE A 61 0.93 -0.54 -3.44
C ILE A 61 1.62 0.05 -2.21
N HIS A 62 2.84 0.52 -2.41
CA HIS A 62 3.54 1.36 -1.44
C HIS A 62 3.99 2.65 -2.12
N VAL A 63 3.82 3.80 -1.44
CA VAL A 63 4.29 5.09 -1.94
C VAL A 63 5.28 5.70 -0.94
N HIS A 64 6.51 5.88 -1.39
CA HIS A 64 7.52 6.65 -0.66
C HIS A 64 7.47 8.11 -1.10
N ILE A 65 7.31 9.02 -0.15
CA ILE A 65 7.29 10.45 -0.42
C ILE A 65 8.63 11.03 0.03
N ILE A 66 9.38 11.62 -0.93
CA ILE A 66 10.70 12.20 -0.69
C ILE A 66 10.74 13.66 -1.12
N ASP A 67 11.35 14.53 -0.30
CA ASP A 67 11.54 15.93 -0.64
C ASP A 67 12.96 16.25 -1.11
N ARG A 68 13.15 17.47 -1.64
CA ARG A 68 14.44 17.97 -2.12
C ARG A 68 15.54 18.08 -1.05
N PHE A 69 15.19 17.89 0.22
CA PHE A 69 16.15 17.91 1.33
C PHE A 69 16.55 16.49 1.77
N SER A 70 16.28 15.49 0.93
CA SER A 70 16.50 14.06 1.22
C SER A 70 15.81 13.62 2.51
N ARG A 71 14.58 14.12 2.75
CA ARG A 71 13.73 13.63 3.83
C ARG A 71 12.63 12.77 3.26
N ILE A 72 12.33 11.69 3.94
CA ILE A 72 11.26 10.75 3.59
C ILE A 72 10.13 10.92 4.60
N TYR A 73 8.90 11.03 4.11
CA TYR A 73 7.75 11.06 4.99
C TYR A 73 7.38 9.63 5.39
N LEU A 74 7.26 9.40 6.68
CA LEU A 74 6.83 8.12 7.25
C LEU A 74 5.63 8.35 8.15
N GLN A 75 4.78 7.34 8.26
CA GLN A 75 3.66 7.31 9.18
C GLN A 75 3.92 6.29 10.31
N LYS A 76 3.45 6.65 11.51
CA LYS A 76 3.53 5.79 12.67
C LYS A 76 2.24 5.00 12.80
N ARG A 77 2.34 3.70 12.69
CA ARG A 77 1.20 2.78 12.82
C ARG A 77 0.50 2.95 14.15
N SER A 78 -0.83 3.00 14.10
CA SER A 78 -1.62 3.14 15.33
C SER A 78 -1.34 2.00 16.31
N MET A 79 -1.31 2.35 17.60
CA MET A 79 -1.21 1.38 18.70
C MET A 79 -2.39 0.39 18.74
N LYS A 80 -3.46 0.65 17.98
CA LYS A 80 -4.63 -0.24 17.85
C LYS A 80 -4.44 -1.34 16.81
N LYS A 81 -3.40 -1.27 15.97
CA LYS A 81 -3.13 -2.28 14.92
C LYS A 81 -2.60 -3.57 15.54
N ASP A 82 -3.06 -4.70 15.04
CA ASP A 82 -2.63 -6.03 15.51
C ASP A 82 -1.19 -6.36 15.11
N ILE A 83 -0.73 -5.81 13.97
CA ILE A 83 0.60 -6.08 13.41
C ILE A 83 1.47 -4.84 13.51
N GLN A 84 2.65 -4.98 14.16
CA GLN A 84 3.68 -3.93 14.31
C GLN A 84 3.12 -2.59 14.85
N PRO A 85 2.33 -2.55 15.96
CA PRO A 85 1.79 -1.31 16.51
C PRO A 85 2.90 -0.36 16.95
N GLY A 86 2.69 0.94 16.72
CA GLY A 86 3.58 2.01 17.15
C GLY A 86 4.91 2.13 16.40
N LYS A 87 5.15 1.31 15.38
CA LYS A 87 6.33 1.42 14.52
C LYS A 87 6.09 2.38 13.36
N TRP A 88 7.19 2.93 12.86
CA TRP A 88 7.18 3.76 11.67
C TRP A 88 7.21 2.91 10.40
N ASP A 89 6.46 3.33 9.40
CA ASP A 89 6.24 2.61 8.16
C ASP A 89 6.21 3.56 6.96
N THR A 90 6.10 3.00 5.76
CA THR A 90 5.98 3.74 4.49
C THR A 90 4.87 4.78 4.56
N ALA A 91 5.01 5.86 3.79
CA ALA A 91 4.08 6.99 3.78
C ALA A 91 2.65 6.58 3.42
N VAL A 92 2.49 5.70 2.44
CA VAL A 92 1.19 5.15 2.01
C VAL A 92 1.37 3.67 1.71
N GLY A 93 0.45 2.85 2.15
CA GLY A 93 0.44 1.42 1.86
C GLY A 93 -0.97 0.85 1.86
N GLY A 94 -1.40 0.27 0.74
CA GLY A 94 -2.75 -0.24 0.62
C GLY A 94 -2.94 -1.33 -0.41
N HIS A 95 -4.08 -1.99 -0.33
CA HIS A 95 -4.44 -3.07 -1.24
C HIS A 95 -5.13 -2.52 -2.50
N VAL A 96 -4.92 -3.22 -3.59
CA VAL A 96 -5.65 -2.94 -4.83
C VAL A 96 -7.00 -3.63 -4.77
N SER A 97 -8.08 -2.87 -4.93
CA SER A 97 -9.43 -3.41 -4.96
C SER A 97 -9.69 -4.18 -6.25
N TYR A 98 -10.57 -5.19 -6.18
CA TYR A 98 -10.93 -5.94 -7.38
C TYR A 98 -11.59 -5.04 -8.43
N GLY A 99 -11.02 -5.00 -9.63
CA GLY A 99 -11.45 -4.13 -10.73
C GLY A 99 -10.73 -2.79 -10.81
N GLU A 100 -9.88 -2.48 -9.82
CA GLU A 100 -9.04 -1.28 -9.79
C GLU A 100 -7.69 -1.56 -10.46
N SER A 101 -7.13 -0.59 -11.13
CA SER A 101 -5.74 -0.63 -11.61
C SER A 101 -4.76 -0.26 -10.49
N ILE A 102 -3.49 -0.64 -10.64
CA ILE A 102 -2.42 -0.27 -9.70
C ILE A 102 -2.34 1.26 -9.51
N VAL A 103 -2.45 2.03 -10.58
CA VAL A 103 -2.34 3.50 -10.52
C VAL A 103 -3.56 4.13 -9.85
N GLU A 104 -4.75 3.62 -10.06
CA GLU A 104 -5.96 4.07 -9.35
C GLU A 104 -5.82 3.82 -7.85
N ALA A 105 -5.34 2.63 -7.44
CA ALA A 105 -5.06 2.34 -6.04
C ALA A 105 -4.04 3.30 -5.42
N VAL A 106 -2.96 3.65 -6.15
CA VAL A 106 -1.97 4.63 -5.68
C VAL A 106 -2.61 5.98 -5.35
N TYR A 107 -3.46 6.51 -6.23
CA TYR A 107 -4.12 7.81 -5.97
C TYR A 107 -5.18 7.71 -4.89
N ARG A 108 -5.96 6.64 -4.84
CA ARG A 108 -7.00 6.43 -3.82
C ARG A 108 -6.38 6.34 -2.43
N GLU A 109 -5.38 5.46 -2.23
CA GLU A 109 -4.73 5.27 -0.93
C GLU A 109 -3.98 6.54 -0.49
N ALA A 110 -3.29 7.23 -1.41
CA ALA A 110 -2.63 8.50 -1.09
C ALA A 110 -3.63 9.57 -0.63
N TYR A 111 -4.82 9.61 -1.21
CA TYR A 111 -5.88 10.49 -0.76
C TYR A 111 -6.49 10.05 0.57
N GLU A 112 -6.79 8.77 0.73
CA GLU A 112 -7.43 8.22 1.93
C GLU A 112 -6.52 8.42 3.15
N GLU A 113 -5.24 8.05 3.07
CA GLU A 113 -4.32 8.10 4.19
C GLU A 113 -3.72 9.49 4.45
N LEU A 114 -3.43 10.29 3.41
CA LEU A 114 -2.67 11.55 3.53
C LEU A 114 -3.37 12.79 2.95
N ARG A 115 -4.56 12.66 2.36
CA ARG A 115 -5.26 13.71 1.59
C ARG A 115 -4.41 14.26 0.43
N LEU A 116 -3.46 13.47 -0.06
CA LEU A 116 -2.59 13.84 -1.18
C LEU A 116 -3.32 13.62 -2.51
N ILE A 117 -3.50 14.71 -3.30
CA ILE A 117 -4.29 14.70 -4.54
C ILE A 117 -3.38 14.89 -5.76
N GLU A 118 -2.52 15.89 -5.73
CA GLU A 118 -1.72 16.30 -6.89
C GLU A 118 -0.26 15.86 -6.72
N PHE A 119 0.10 14.75 -7.32
CA PHE A 119 1.47 14.25 -7.39
C PHE A 119 1.67 13.40 -8.63
N ASN A 120 2.92 13.13 -8.97
CA ASN A 120 3.27 12.23 -10.07
C ASN A 120 3.89 10.96 -9.47
N PRO A 121 3.21 9.81 -9.48
CA PRO A 121 3.77 8.56 -8.98
C PRO A 121 4.81 8.02 -9.98
N ILE A 122 6.03 7.84 -9.50
CA ILE A 122 7.15 7.26 -10.25
C ILE A 122 7.30 5.80 -9.80
N HIS A 123 7.05 4.84 -10.68
CA HIS A 123 7.27 3.43 -10.36
C HIS A 123 8.77 3.15 -10.14
N ILE A 124 9.10 2.50 -9.03
CA ILE A 124 10.47 2.16 -8.65
C ILE A 124 10.74 0.67 -8.88
N GLU A 125 9.92 -0.21 -8.29
CA GLU A 125 10.15 -1.65 -8.31
C GLU A 125 8.83 -2.40 -8.11
N THR A 126 8.77 -3.67 -8.51
CA THR A 126 7.71 -4.60 -8.14
C THR A 126 8.34 -5.89 -7.65
N TYR A 127 7.99 -6.35 -6.46
CA TYR A 127 8.52 -7.57 -5.87
C TYR A 127 7.43 -8.38 -5.19
N GLN A 128 7.75 -9.64 -4.87
CA GLN A 128 6.84 -10.47 -4.07
C GLN A 128 7.33 -10.50 -2.63
N PHE A 129 6.39 -10.21 -1.74
CA PHE A 129 6.56 -10.36 -0.30
C PHE A 129 5.77 -11.58 0.18
N GLU A 130 6.34 -12.33 1.10
CA GLU A 130 5.65 -13.45 1.74
C GLU A 130 5.92 -13.47 3.24
N SER A 131 4.83 -13.50 4.01
CA SER A 131 4.83 -13.67 5.47
C SER A 131 4.18 -15.01 5.84
N PRO A 132 4.13 -15.37 7.13
CA PRO A 132 3.37 -16.54 7.57
C PRO A 132 1.88 -16.51 7.21
N VAL A 133 1.28 -15.33 7.05
CA VAL A 133 -0.17 -15.16 6.90
C VAL A 133 -0.61 -14.67 5.52
N GLU A 134 0.26 -14.03 4.73
CA GLU A 134 -0.08 -13.39 3.46
C GLU A 134 1.03 -13.51 2.42
N LYS A 135 0.67 -13.32 1.16
CA LYS A 135 1.61 -13.20 0.04
C LYS A 135 1.17 -12.09 -0.88
N GLU A 136 2.03 -11.10 -1.07
CA GLU A 136 1.72 -9.85 -1.75
C GLU A 136 2.62 -9.66 -2.97
N MET A 137 2.04 -9.06 -4.01
CA MET A 137 2.78 -8.47 -5.12
C MET A 137 2.84 -6.96 -4.88
N VAL A 138 3.95 -6.52 -4.30
CA VAL A 138 4.15 -5.13 -3.88
C VAL A 138 4.65 -4.31 -5.04
N SER A 139 3.90 -3.28 -5.44
CA SER A 139 4.32 -2.27 -6.41
C SER A 139 4.72 -0.99 -5.69
N ILE A 140 6.02 -0.63 -5.75
CA ILE A 140 6.60 0.52 -5.07
C ILE A 140 6.59 1.73 -5.99
N PHE A 141 6.11 2.84 -5.47
CA PHE A 141 6.14 4.13 -6.13
C PHE A 141 6.86 5.18 -5.28
N ALA A 142 7.42 6.20 -5.94
CA ALA A 142 7.91 7.41 -5.31
C ALA A 142 7.08 8.62 -5.73
N ALA A 143 6.84 9.54 -4.79
CA ALA A 143 6.36 10.88 -5.04
C ALA A 143 7.44 11.88 -4.60
N VAL A 144 7.95 12.69 -5.52
CA VAL A 144 9.03 13.66 -5.26
C VAL A 144 8.45 15.06 -5.17
N GLY A 145 8.51 15.67 -4.00
CA GLY A 145 8.00 17.01 -3.81
C GLY A 145 7.83 17.42 -2.35
N SER A 146 7.44 18.68 -2.16
CA SER A 146 7.06 19.21 -0.85
C SER A 146 5.54 19.32 -0.83
N TYR A 147 4.91 18.36 -0.20
CA TYR A 147 3.46 18.26 -0.13
C TYR A 147 2.93 18.67 1.25
N GLU A 148 1.74 19.25 1.29
CA GLU A 148 0.94 19.36 2.51
C GLU A 148 0.25 18.01 2.73
N LEU A 149 0.66 17.28 3.77
CA LEU A 149 0.17 15.96 4.08
C LEU A 149 -0.67 16.00 5.35
N THR A 150 -1.85 15.42 5.29
CA THR A 150 -2.77 15.34 6.43
C THR A 150 -3.06 13.87 6.71
N PRO A 151 -2.32 13.23 7.63
CA PRO A 151 -2.53 11.82 7.95
C PRO A 151 -3.91 11.59 8.55
N ASP A 152 -4.53 10.48 8.17
CA ASP A 152 -5.78 10.03 8.79
C ASP A 152 -5.50 9.44 10.18
N LEU A 153 -5.87 10.20 11.22
CA LEU A 153 -5.58 9.81 12.61
C LEU A 153 -6.42 8.64 13.12
N ASP A 154 -7.37 8.14 12.36
CA ASP A 154 -8.06 6.89 12.67
C ASP A 154 -7.19 5.67 12.30
N GLU A 155 -6.30 5.82 11.31
CA GLU A 155 -5.42 4.78 10.80
C GLU A 155 -4.00 4.83 11.37
N VAL A 156 -3.48 6.04 11.66
CA VAL A 156 -2.10 6.28 12.10
C VAL A 156 -2.05 7.21 13.32
N ASP A 157 -1.06 7.03 14.19
CA ASP A 157 -0.90 7.88 15.37
C ASP A 157 -0.14 9.18 15.05
N GLU A 158 0.75 9.17 14.04
CA GLU A 158 1.64 10.29 13.71
C GLU A 158 2.18 10.16 12.28
N GLY A 159 2.50 11.29 11.65
CA GLY A 159 3.26 11.35 10.40
C GLY A 159 4.32 12.42 10.47
N ARG A 160 5.54 12.15 9.99
CA ARG A 160 6.62 13.15 9.93
C ARG A 160 7.64 12.91 8.84
N TRP A 161 8.39 13.96 8.53
CA TRP A 161 9.55 13.91 7.66
C TRP A 161 10.78 13.43 8.41
N TRP A 162 11.42 12.39 7.91
CA TRP A 162 12.65 11.81 8.44
C TRP A 162 13.81 12.11 7.50
N PRO A 163 14.91 12.76 7.96
CA PRO A 163 16.16 12.79 7.22
C PRO A 163 16.65 11.36 6.94
N VAL A 164 17.18 11.11 5.75
CA VAL A 164 17.67 9.77 5.36
C VAL A 164 18.75 9.28 6.34
N GLU A 165 19.60 10.17 6.85
CA GLU A 165 20.62 9.84 7.83
C GLU A 165 20.03 9.39 9.17
N GLU A 166 18.89 9.96 9.57
CA GLU A 166 18.16 9.52 10.78
C GLU A 166 17.54 8.15 10.58
N ILE A 167 17.01 7.86 9.38
CA ILE A 167 16.51 6.52 9.03
C ILE A 167 17.67 5.53 9.10
N ASP A 168 18.78 5.80 8.40
CA ASP A 168 19.96 4.93 8.38
C ASP A 168 20.47 4.65 9.81
N ALA A 169 20.47 5.66 10.68
CA ALA A 169 20.92 5.53 12.07
C ALA A 169 19.96 4.66 12.94
N ASN A 170 18.72 4.50 12.55
CA ASN A 170 17.71 3.77 13.32
C ASN A 170 17.34 2.39 12.73
N MET A 171 17.90 2.04 11.57
CA MET A 171 17.71 0.72 10.96
C MET A 171 18.15 -0.40 11.91
N GLY A 172 17.35 -1.48 11.99
CA GLY A 172 17.62 -2.64 12.84
C GLY A 172 17.43 -2.42 14.34
N LYS A 173 16.93 -1.24 14.76
CA LYS A 173 16.70 -0.91 16.18
C LYS A 173 15.24 -1.09 16.61
N GLY A 174 14.39 -1.66 15.73
CA GLY A 174 12.97 -1.89 16.01
C GLY A 174 12.10 -0.64 15.99
N VAL A 175 12.62 0.47 15.46
CA VAL A 175 11.89 1.74 15.27
C VAL A 175 10.93 1.63 14.09
N PHE A 176 11.36 0.96 13.04
CA PHE A 176 10.61 0.76 11.79
C PHE A 176 9.97 -0.64 11.72
N THR A 177 8.99 -0.79 10.84
CA THR A 177 8.49 -2.11 10.49
C THR A 177 9.56 -2.89 9.74
N PRO A 178 9.61 -4.24 9.87
CA PRO A 178 10.54 -5.06 9.09
C PRO A 178 10.34 -4.90 7.58
N ASN A 179 9.09 -4.68 7.15
CA ASN A 179 8.76 -4.42 5.75
C ASN A 179 9.43 -3.15 5.24
N PHE A 180 9.22 -2.02 5.94
CA PHE A 180 9.87 -0.76 5.58
C PHE A 180 11.39 -0.89 5.56
N GLU A 181 12.01 -1.54 6.57
CA GLU A 181 13.46 -1.69 6.64
C GLU A 181 14.01 -2.45 5.43
N SER A 182 13.37 -3.58 5.07
CA SER A 182 13.76 -4.39 3.92
C SER A 182 13.57 -3.63 2.60
N GLU A 183 12.41 -2.99 2.43
CA GLU A 183 12.07 -2.23 1.23
C GLU A 183 12.99 -1.01 1.06
N PHE A 184 13.19 -0.22 2.12
CA PHE A 184 14.07 0.94 2.08
C PHE A 184 15.50 0.57 1.70
N GLN A 185 16.05 -0.52 2.23
CA GLN A 185 17.38 -1.01 1.83
C GLN A 185 17.43 -1.33 0.33
N MET A 186 16.38 -1.93 -0.21
CA MET A 186 16.30 -2.31 -1.63
C MET A 186 16.23 -1.09 -2.55
N ILE A 187 15.41 -0.07 -2.21
CA ILE A 187 15.12 1.05 -3.11
C ILE A 187 15.84 2.36 -2.78
N ARG A 188 16.56 2.44 -1.64
CA ARG A 188 17.21 3.69 -1.15
C ARG A 188 18.00 4.40 -2.22
N LYS A 189 18.78 3.66 -3.00
CA LYS A 189 19.60 4.23 -4.07
C LYS A 189 18.77 4.83 -5.19
N GLN A 190 17.70 4.14 -5.59
CA GLN A 190 16.79 4.62 -6.61
C GLN A 190 16.03 5.87 -6.12
N LEU A 191 15.54 5.88 -4.86
CA LEU A 191 14.87 7.05 -4.28
C LEU A 191 15.76 8.29 -4.28
N LEU A 192 17.00 8.16 -3.83
CA LEU A 192 17.94 9.29 -3.79
C LEU A 192 18.38 9.75 -5.20
N ALA A 193 18.32 8.89 -6.19
CA ALA A 193 18.64 9.25 -7.58
C ALA A 193 17.54 10.07 -8.28
N LEU A 194 16.35 10.22 -7.64
CA LEU A 194 15.26 11.06 -8.15
C LEU A 194 15.42 12.54 -7.78
N LEU A 195 16.36 12.88 -6.89
CA LEU A 195 16.64 14.24 -6.42
C LEU A 195 17.68 14.92 -7.30
#